data_0875c091936cafe84a69fe9f5ee5e583
#
_entry.id   0875c091936cafe84a69fe9f5ee5e583
#
_cell.length_a   1.000
_cell.length_b   1.000
_cell.length_c   1.000
_cell.angle_alpha   90.00
_cell.angle_beta   90.00
_cell.angle_gamma   90.00
#
_symmetry.space_group_name_H-M   'P 1'
#
loop_
_entity.id
_entity.type
_entity.pdbx_description
1 polymer ?
#
loop_
_entity_poly.entity_id
_entity_poly.type
_entity_poly.pdbx_seq_one_letter_code
_entity_poly.pdbx_strand_id
1 'polypeptide(L)'
;ATPANYCALLEPSATGNQEITKSYFIENTYGIGSLIVDYHRITPNDCMIIISNSGNNIAPVDAAIRAKEKGIPVIAITAVEYSDYLKTKHKDGVKLKDVADIVLDNCSLIGDAAVEIENFDMKVGSTSTIPNVYLQNCILTQMVEILVERGFEPDVYYNGHMAFMKEDCADHNDKLVDKYFYRIRNL
;
A
#
# COMPACT_ATOMS: atom_id res chain seq x y z
N ALA A 1 13.62 2.73 10.37
CA ALA A 1 13.44 1.33 10.76
C ALA A 1 12.04 0.87 10.32
N THR A 2 11.97 -0.25 9.60
CA THR A 2 10.71 -0.78 9.05
C THR A 2 10.66 -2.28 9.37
N PRO A 3 9.49 -2.84 9.74
CA PRO A 3 9.35 -4.27 9.90
C PRO A 3 9.76 -5.04 8.64
N ALA A 4 10.58 -6.07 8.79
CA ALA A 4 11.15 -6.81 7.65
C ALA A 4 10.11 -7.67 6.91
N ASN A 5 9.00 -8.00 7.58
CA ASN A 5 7.85 -8.70 6.98
C ASN A 5 6.83 -7.78 6.29
N TYR A 6 7.11 -6.48 6.23
CA TYR A 6 6.32 -5.50 5.47
C TYR A 6 6.93 -5.34 4.08
N CYS A 7 6.31 -5.97 3.09
CA CYS A 7 6.84 -6.06 1.73
C CYS A 7 5.93 -5.33 0.74
N ALA A 8 6.51 -4.53 -0.15
CA ALA A 8 5.79 -3.94 -1.26
C ALA A 8 5.47 -5.01 -2.33
N LEU A 9 4.23 -5.03 -2.81
CA LEU A 9 3.83 -5.80 -3.98
C LEU A 9 3.99 -4.91 -5.20
N LEU A 10 5.19 -4.93 -5.79
CA LEU A 10 5.52 -4.07 -6.93
C LEU A 10 5.17 -4.77 -8.25
N GLU A 11 4.48 -4.05 -9.10
CA GLU A 11 4.33 -4.34 -10.51
C GLU A 11 5.00 -3.20 -11.31
N PRO A 12 6.18 -3.43 -11.90
CA PRO A 12 6.95 -2.37 -12.55
C PRO A 12 6.18 -1.62 -13.63
N SER A 13 5.28 -2.31 -14.34
CA SER A 13 4.46 -1.69 -15.40
C SER A 13 3.35 -0.79 -14.86
N ALA A 14 2.97 -0.95 -13.59
CA ALA A 14 1.98 -0.10 -12.91
C ALA A 14 2.61 1.10 -12.19
N THR A 15 3.94 1.14 -12.08
CA THR A 15 4.64 2.27 -11.47
C THR A 15 4.81 3.41 -12.46
N GLY A 16 4.52 4.65 -12.05
CA GLY A 16 4.70 5.85 -12.88
C GLY A 16 6.15 6.13 -13.28
N ASN A 17 7.11 5.37 -12.76
CA ASN A 17 8.54 5.52 -13.06
C ASN A 17 8.91 5.16 -14.52
N GLN A 18 8.11 4.32 -15.18
CA GLN A 18 8.34 3.96 -16.57
C GLN A 18 7.63 4.92 -17.53
N GLU A 19 6.33 5.14 -17.32
CA GLU A 19 5.53 6.04 -18.12
C GLU A 19 4.18 6.29 -17.43
N ILE A 20 3.79 7.55 -17.22
CA ILE A 20 2.53 7.92 -16.52
C ILE A 20 1.30 7.43 -17.29
N THR A 21 1.29 7.59 -18.62
CA THR A 21 0.16 7.15 -19.45
C THR A 21 -0.02 5.65 -19.42
N LYS A 22 1.08 4.89 -19.46
CA LYS A 22 1.06 3.44 -19.36
C LYS A 22 0.53 2.97 -18.01
N SER A 23 0.96 3.59 -16.92
CA SER A 23 0.47 3.23 -15.58
C SER A 23 -1.04 3.43 -15.45
N TYR A 24 -1.59 4.50 -16.04
CA TYR A 24 -3.04 4.72 -16.08
C TYR A 24 -3.79 3.59 -16.80
N PHE A 25 -3.28 3.08 -17.92
CA PHE A 25 -3.89 1.92 -18.59
C PHE A 25 -3.82 0.65 -17.74
N ILE A 26 -2.65 0.38 -17.15
CA ILE A 26 -2.45 -0.80 -16.29
C ILE A 26 -3.39 -0.77 -15.08
N GLU A 27 -3.50 0.37 -14.41
CA GLU A 27 -4.41 0.54 -13.26
C GLU A 27 -5.89 0.31 -13.60
N ASN A 28 -6.28 0.52 -14.86
CA ASN A 28 -7.64 0.36 -15.34
C ASN A 28 -7.84 -0.92 -16.18
N THR A 29 -6.91 -1.87 -16.11
CA THR A 29 -6.98 -3.17 -16.79
C THR A 29 -7.43 -4.26 -15.82
N TYR A 30 -8.49 -5.00 -16.18
CA TYR A 30 -8.96 -6.16 -15.41
C TYR A 30 -7.92 -7.26 -15.37
N GLY A 31 -7.85 -7.95 -14.23
CA GLY A 31 -6.98 -9.09 -14.01
C GLY A 31 -5.56 -8.72 -13.53
N ILE A 32 -5.11 -7.49 -13.71
CA ILE A 32 -3.78 -7.04 -13.24
C ILE A 32 -3.68 -7.15 -11.71
N GLY A 33 -4.70 -6.67 -10.98
CA GLY A 33 -4.72 -6.77 -9.53
C GLY A 33 -4.70 -8.22 -9.05
N SER A 34 -5.48 -9.08 -9.66
CA SER A 34 -5.49 -10.52 -9.38
C SER A 34 -4.15 -11.19 -9.68
N LEU A 35 -3.53 -10.84 -10.81
CA LEU A 35 -2.20 -11.34 -11.20
C LEU A 35 -1.13 -10.98 -10.15
N ILE A 36 -1.12 -9.74 -9.68
CA ILE A 36 -0.19 -9.29 -8.64
C ILE A 36 -0.35 -10.12 -7.37
N VAL A 37 -1.60 -10.30 -6.89
CA VAL A 37 -1.89 -11.10 -5.70
C VAL A 37 -1.44 -12.56 -5.86
N ASP A 38 -1.70 -13.17 -7.02
CA ASP A 38 -1.33 -14.56 -7.28
C ASP A 38 0.18 -14.73 -7.47
N TYR A 39 0.85 -13.79 -8.14
CA TYR A 39 2.30 -13.84 -8.35
C TYR A 39 3.08 -13.78 -7.04
N HIS A 40 2.70 -12.92 -6.12
CA HIS A 40 3.39 -12.73 -4.84
C HIS A 40 3.10 -13.83 -3.80
N ARG A 41 2.25 -14.82 -4.15
CA ARG A 41 1.95 -16.00 -3.30
C ARG A 41 1.51 -15.65 -1.89
N ILE A 42 0.70 -14.61 -1.76
CA ILE A 42 0.11 -14.18 -0.49
C ILE A 42 -0.82 -15.29 0.02
N THR A 43 -0.84 -15.49 1.34
CA THR A 43 -1.57 -16.56 2.03
C THR A 43 -2.54 -15.98 3.06
N PRO A 44 -3.48 -16.76 3.60
CA PRO A 44 -4.38 -16.33 4.68
C PRO A 44 -3.66 -15.90 6.00
N ASN A 45 -2.36 -16.20 6.13
CA ASN A 45 -1.54 -15.71 7.26
C ASN A 45 -0.98 -14.31 7.05
N ASP A 46 -1.23 -13.74 5.88
CA ASP A 46 -0.81 -12.39 5.52
C ASP A 46 -1.99 -11.41 5.63
N CYS A 47 -1.72 -10.12 5.69
CA CYS A 47 -2.69 -9.04 5.55
C CYS A 47 -2.26 -8.14 4.42
N MET A 48 -3.19 -7.75 3.56
CA MET A 48 -2.88 -6.89 2.42
C MET A 48 -3.33 -5.45 2.70
N ILE A 49 -2.40 -4.50 2.60
CA ILE A 49 -2.71 -3.07 2.65
C ILE A 49 -2.75 -2.56 1.21
N ILE A 50 -3.90 -2.03 0.79
CA ILE A 50 -4.09 -1.45 -0.55
C ILE A 50 -4.30 0.05 -0.39
N ILE A 51 -3.44 0.83 -1.05
CA ILE A 51 -3.49 2.29 -1.02
C ILE A 51 -3.92 2.78 -2.40
N SER A 52 -5.10 3.38 -2.46
CA SER A 52 -5.64 3.99 -3.68
C SER A 52 -6.48 5.19 -3.31
N ASN A 53 -6.02 6.39 -3.65
CA ASN A 53 -6.66 7.62 -3.20
C ASN A 53 -8.14 7.69 -3.60
N SER A 54 -8.47 7.48 -4.86
CA SER A 54 -9.86 7.41 -5.31
C SER A 54 -10.58 6.10 -4.96
N GLY A 55 -9.82 5.03 -4.70
CA GLY A 55 -10.35 3.69 -4.48
C GLY A 55 -11.17 3.13 -5.64
N ASN A 56 -11.03 3.70 -6.85
CA ASN A 56 -11.95 3.47 -7.97
C ASN A 56 -11.28 2.88 -9.22
N ASN A 57 -9.95 2.79 -9.27
CA ASN A 57 -9.26 2.13 -10.37
C ASN A 57 -9.43 0.60 -10.28
N ILE A 58 -9.45 -0.05 -11.44
CA ILE A 58 -9.82 -1.47 -11.56
C ILE A 58 -8.81 -2.37 -10.85
N ALA A 59 -7.50 -2.18 -11.07
CA ALA A 59 -6.48 -3.05 -10.52
C ALA A 59 -6.47 -3.12 -8.97
N PRO A 60 -6.54 -2.01 -8.20
CA PRO A 60 -6.63 -2.10 -6.74
C PRO A 60 -7.94 -2.77 -6.26
N VAL A 61 -9.06 -2.60 -6.97
CA VAL A 61 -10.32 -3.28 -6.64
C VAL A 61 -10.23 -4.77 -6.95
N ASP A 62 -9.71 -5.16 -8.12
CA ASP A 62 -9.44 -6.57 -8.48
C ASP A 62 -8.50 -7.24 -7.46
N ALA A 63 -7.46 -6.54 -7.03
CA ALA A 63 -6.53 -7.05 -6.01
C ALA A 63 -7.24 -7.31 -4.68
N ALA A 64 -8.10 -6.39 -4.24
CA ALA A 64 -8.88 -6.56 -3.02
C ALA A 64 -9.84 -7.75 -3.13
N ILE A 65 -10.59 -7.87 -4.23
CA ILE A 65 -11.50 -8.99 -4.49
C ILE A 65 -10.71 -10.31 -4.45
N ARG A 66 -9.57 -10.37 -5.16
CA ARG A 66 -8.75 -11.57 -5.23
C ARG A 66 -8.16 -11.96 -3.87
N ALA A 67 -7.71 -10.99 -3.08
CA ALA A 67 -7.26 -11.23 -1.72
C ALA A 67 -8.37 -11.83 -0.85
N LYS A 68 -9.59 -11.27 -0.92
CA LYS A 68 -10.75 -11.78 -0.20
C LYS A 68 -11.13 -13.21 -0.61
N GLU A 69 -11.09 -13.54 -1.90
CA GLU A 69 -11.32 -14.90 -2.41
C GLU A 69 -10.32 -15.91 -1.82
N LYS A 70 -9.10 -15.47 -1.53
CA LYS A 70 -8.03 -16.28 -0.91
C LYS A 70 -8.09 -16.28 0.62
N GLY A 71 -9.07 -15.62 1.23
CA GLY A 71 -9.19 -15.51 2.69
C GLY A 71 -8.17 -14.57 3.34
N ILE A 72 -7.59 -13.66 2.57
CA ILE A 72 -6.58 -12.69 3.04
C ILE A 72 -7.30 -11.42 3.51
N PRO A 73 -7.11 -10.97 4.76
CA PRO A 73 -7.64 -9.70 5.24
C PRO A 73 -7.11 -8.51 4.44
N VAL A 74 -7.99 -7.56 4.12
CA VAL A 74 -7.66 -6.36 3.34
C VAL A 74 -7.91 -5.09 4.15
N ILE A 75 -6.88 -4.25 4.23
CA ILE A 75 -6.97 -2.89 4.76
C ILE A 75 -6.86 -1.93 3.56
N ALA A 76 -7.84 -1.07 3.37
CA ALA A 76 -7.81 -0.01 2.39
C ALA A 76 -7.40 1.32 3.02
N ILE A 77 -6.48 2.04 2.38
CA ILE A 77 -6.23 3.46 2.66
C ILE A 77 -6.72 4.24 1.44
N THR A 78 -7.76 5.06 1.62
CA THR A 78 -8.45 5.77 0.52
C THR A 78 -9.09 7.05 1.02
N ALA A 79 -9.35 8.00 0.14
CA ALA A 79 -10.16 9.18 0.43
C ALA A 79 -11.64 8.80 0.27
N VAL A 80 -12.33 8.60 1.38
CA VAL A 80 -13.71 8.10 1.37
C VAL A 80 -14.64 9.07 0.64
N GLU A 81 -14.58 10.37 0.95
CA GLU A 81 -15.38 11.39 0.29
C GLU A 81 -15.10 11.45 -1.22
N TYR A 82 -13.84 11.41 -1.62
CA TYR A 82 -13.47 11.41 -3.03
C TYR A 82 -13.96 10.13 -3.74
N SER A 83 -13.81 8.99 -3.07
CA SER A 83 -14.36 7.72 -3.57
C SER A 83 -15.87 7.81 -3.79
N ASP A 84 -16.63 8.37 -2.83
CA ASP A 84 -18.07 8.52 -2.93
C ASP A 84 -18.51 9.46 -4.05
N TYR A 85 -17.77 10.52 -4.28
CA TYR A 85 -18.04 11.48 -5.37
C TYR A 85 -17.95 10.84 -6.76
N LEU A 86 -17.11 9.83 -6.95
CA LEU A 86 -16.87 9.22 -8.26
C LEU A 86 -17.91 8.15 -8.61
N LYS A 87 -18.24 8.04 -9.89
CA LYS A 87 -18.98 6.88 -10.41
C LYS A 87 -18.06 5.65 -10.40
N THR A 88 -18.61 4.51 -10.02
CA THR A 88 -17.90 3.22 -9.99
C THR A 88 -17.44 2.83 -11.39
N LYS A 89 -16.16 2.47 -11.53
CA LYS A 89 -15.58 1.97 -12.79
C LYS A 89 -15.66 0.45 -12.88
N HIS A 90 -15.57 -0.25 -11.72
CA HIS A 90 -15.54 -1.71 -11.72
C HIS A 90 -16.87 -2.30 -12.18
N LYS A 91 -16.82 -3.37 -13.00
CA LYS A 91 -18.00 -4.04 -13.58
C LYS A 91 -18.98 -4.55 -12.52
N ASP A 92 -18.50 -4.94 -11.35
CA ASP A 92 -19.31 -5.45 -10.25
C ASP A 92 -19.94 -4.33 -9.40
N GLY A 93 -19.79 -3.08 -9.79
CA GLY A 93 -20.40 -1.94 -9.12
C GLY A 93 -19.79 -1.60 -7.76
N VAL A 94 -18.58 -2.09 -7.45
CA VAL A 94 -17.89 -1.90 -6.17
C VAL A 94 -16.63 -1.04 -6.32
N LYS A 95 -16.21 -0.43 -5.22
CA LYS A 95 -14.96 0.30 -5.05
C LYS A 95 -14.10 -0.37 -3.99
N LEU A 96 -12.86 0.05 -3.85
CA LEU A 96 -11.94 -0.53 -2.88
C LEU A 96 -12.51 -0.53 -1.45
N LYS A 97 -13.13 0.56 -1.02
CA LYS A 97 -13.74 0.69 0.30
C LYS A 97 -14.91 -0.27 0.55
N ASP A 98 -15.58 -0.74 -0.49
CA ASP A 98 -16.73 -1.64 -0.39
C ASP A 98 -16.29 -3.11 -0.26
N VAL A 99 -15.04 -3.42 -0.63
CA VAL A 99 -14.46 -4.77 -0.61
C VAL A 99 -13.57 -5.01 0.61
N ALA A 100 -12.89 -3.98 1.10
CA ALA A 100 -11.93 -4.08 2.20
C ALA A 100 -12.62 -4.42 3.54
N ASP A 101 -11.90 -5.13 4.41
CA ASP A 101 -12.35 -5.43 5.78
C ASP A 101 -12.23 -4.22 6.70
N ILE A 102 -11.20 -3.40 6.48
CA ILE A 102 -10.92 -2.18 7.24
C ILE A 102 -10.66 -1.07 6.24
N VAL A 103 -11.32 0.06 6.44
CA VAL A 103 -11.11 1.27 5.63
C VAL A 103 -10.53 2.38 6.50
N LEU A 104 -9.39 2.89 6.11
CA LEU A 104 -8.75 4.06 6.72
C LEU A 104 -8.89 5.23 5.76
N ASP A 105 -9.68 6.22 6.18
CA ASP A 105 -9.86 7.46 5.42
C ASP A 105 -8.62 8.34 5.57
N ASN A 106 -7.98 8.67 4.45
CA ASN A 106 -6.85 9.59 4.44
C ASN A 106 -7.28 11.06 4.41
N CYS A 107 -8.60 11.33 4.34
CA CYS A 107 -9.21 12.66 4.29
C CYS A 107 -8.69 13.55 3.16
N SER A 108 -8.19 12.97 2.09
CA SER A 108 -7.72 13.73 0.91
C SER A 108 -8.89 14.37 0.19
N LEU A 109 -8.66 15.55 -0.36
CA LEU A 109 -9.67 16.34 -1.06
C LEU A 109 -10.09 15.68 -2.38
N ILE A 110 -11.32 15.95 -2.80
CA ILE A 110 -11.83 15.57 -4.13
C ILE A 110 -10.92 16.18 -5.20
N GLY A 111 -10.40 15.33 -6.10
CA GLY A 111 -9.44 15.72 -7.13
C GLY A 111 -7.97 15.75 -6.68
N ASP A 112 -7.71 15.45 -5.41
CA ASP A 112 -6.36 15.31 -4.83
C ASP A 112 -5.46 16.55 -5.01
N ALA A 113 -6.03 17.76 -4.94
CA ALA A 113 -5.29 19.00 -5.06
C ALA A 113 -5.88 20.10 -4.18
N ALA A 114 -5.02 20.84 -3.45
CA ALA A 114 -5.45 21.81 -2.45
C ALA A 114 -5.19 23.26 -2.82
N VAL A 115 -4.15 23.57 -3.59
CA VAL A 115 -3.64 24.93 -3.78
C VAL A 115 -4.22 25.54 -5.05
N GLU A 116 -4.93 26.65 -4.91
CA GLU A 116 -5.36 27.50 -6.01
C GLU A 116 -4.24 28.47 -6.37
N ILE A 117 -3.99 28.64 -7.66
CA ILE A 117 -3.00 29.59 -8.17
C ILE A 117 -3.72 30.65 -8.98
N GLU A 118 -3.43 31.91 -8.68
CA GLU A 118 -4.05 33.03 -9.38
C GLU A 118 -3.82 32.94 -10.90
N ASN A 119 -4.86 33.15 -11.67
CA ASN A 119 -4.88 33.06 -13.15
C ASN A 119 -4.54 31.64 -13.70
N PHE A 120 -4.77 30.59 -12.91
CA PHE A 120 -4.62 29.22 -13.36
C PHE A 120 -5.84 28.38 -12.96
N ASP A 121 -6.47 27.70 -13.92
CA ASP A 121 -7.78 27.06 -13.73
C ASP A 121 -7.73 25.76 -12.93
N MET A 122 -6.53 25.21 -12.67
CA MET A 122 -6.35 23.94 -11.97
C MET A 122 -5.74 24.13 -10.60
N LYS A 123 -6.21 23.36 -9.62
CA LYS A 123 -5.51 23.24 -8.32
C LYS A 123 -4.28 22.37 -8.47
N VAL A 124 -3.28 22.63 -7.66
CA VAL A 124 -2.03 21.86 -7.54
C VAL A 124 -1.76 21.46 -6.08
N GLY A 125 -0.78 20.61 -5.85
CA GLY A 125 -0.40 20.15 -4.51
C GLY A 125 -1.27 18.99 -4.03
N SER A 126 -0.75 17.76 -4.19
CA SER A 126 -1.40 16.52 -3.74
C SER A 126 -1.69 16.53 -2.25
N THR A 127 -2.90 16.11 -1.89
CA THR A 127 -3.38 15.99 -0.52
C THR A 127 -3.31 14.56 0.02
N SER A 128 -3.03 13.57 -0.84
CA SER A 128 -3.05 12.14 -0.49
C SER A 128 -1.70 11.60 -0.04
N THR A 129 -0.60 12.07 -0.61
CA THR A 129 0.73 11.47 -0.43
C THR A 129 1.17 11.47 1.03
N ILE A 130 1.10 12.62 1.71
CA ILE A 130 1.53 12.75 3.11
C ILE A 130 0.66 11.92 4.05
N PRO A 131 -0.69 12.02 4.02
CA PRO A 131 -1.54 11.20 4.89
C PRO A 131 -1.39 9.70 4.65
N ASN A 132 -1.22 9.25 3.41
CA ASN A 132 -1.02 7.84 3.10
C ASN A 132 0.24 7.29 3.76
N VAL A 133 1.37 8.00 3.65
CA VAL A 133 2.63 7.62 4.30
C VAL A 133 2.51 7.69 5.82
N TYR A 134 1.84 8.71 6.34
CA TYR A 134 1.60 8.86 7.78
C TYR A 134 0.80 7.69 8.34
N LEU A 135 -0.35 7.35 7.74
CA LEU A 135 -1.19 6.23 8.16
C LEU A 135 -0.45 4.89 8.11
N GLN A 136 0.34 4.64 7.05
CA GLN A 136 1.18 3.45 6.99
C GLN A 136 2.16 3.37 8.17
N ASN A 137 2.86 4.46 8.47
CA ASN A 137 3.80 4.48 9.59
C ASN A 137 3.10 4.28 10.93
N CYS A 138 1.90 4.84 11.13
CA CYS A 138 1.09 4.61 12.32
C CYS A 138 0.74 3.12 12.49
N ILE A 139 0.27 2.47 11.41
CA ILE A 139 -0.06 1.03 11.42
C ILE A 139 1.17 0.21 11.80
N LEU A 140 2.30 0.44 11.13
CA LEU A 140 3.51 -0.34 11.32
C LEU A 140 4.10 -0.13 12.72
N THR A 141 4.08 1.08 13.24
CA THR A 141 4.56 1.40 14.60
C THR A 141 3.69 0.73 15.65
N GLN A 142 2.37 0.85 15.53
CA GLN A 142 1.43 0.24 16.47
C GLN A 142 1.48 -1.30 16.41
N MET A 143 1.68 -1.87 15.22
CA MET A 143 1.88 -3.32 15.06
C MET A 143 3.12 -3.79 15.83
N VAL A 144 4.24 -3.09 15.73
CA VAL A 144 5.47 -3.41 16.46
C VAL A 144 5.24 -3.32 17.97
N GLU A 145 4.59 -2.26 18.45
CA GLU A 145 4.26 -2.09 19.87
C GLU A 145 3.44 -3.26 20.39
N ILE A 146 2.33 -3.61 19.70
CA ILE A 146 1.46 -4.73 20.08
C ILE A 146 2.21 -6.07 20.08
N LEU A 147 3.11 -6.31 19.14
CA LEU A 147 3.91 -7.53 19.09
C LEU A 147 4.82 -7.62 20.33
N VAL A 148 5.50 -6.54 20.68
CA VAL A 148 6.35 -6.47 21.88
C VAL A 148 5.53 -6.70 23.16
N GLU A 149 4.37 -6.05 23.30
CA GLU A 149 3.47 -6.25 24.44
C GLU A 149 3.00 -7.70 24.59
N ARG A 150 2.88 -8.42 23.45
CA ARG A 150 2.51 -9.84 23.42
C ARG A 150 3.71 -10.79 23.62
N GLY A 151 4.90 -10.24 23.87
CA GLY A 151 6.13 -11.01 24.11
C GLY A 151 6.81 -11.54 22.85
N PHE A 152 6.46 -11.01 21.67
CA PHE A 152 7.17 -11.30 20.43
C PHE A 152 8.31 -10.30 20.22
N GLU A 153 9.42 -10.77 19.65
CA GLU A 153 10.50 -9.91 19.16
C GLU A 153 10.24 -9.64 17.66
N PRO A 154 9.82 -8.42 17.27
CA PRO A 154 9.54 -8.13 15.87
C PRO A 154 10.84 -7.97 15.07
N ASP A 155 10.85 -8.55 13.88
CA ASP A 155 11.95 -8.39 12.91
C ASP A 155 11.90 -6.99 12.30
N VAL A 156 12.79 -6.11 12.69
CA VAL A 156 12.84 -4.71 12.24
C VAL A 156 14.25 -4.40 11.71
N TYR A 157 14.32 -3.86 10.49
CA TYR A 157 15.58 -3.38 9.93
C TYR A 157 16.16 -2.22 10.74
N TYR A 158 17.44 -2.26 11.01
CA TYR A 158 18.16 -1.13 11.59
C TYR A 158 18.59 -0.14 10.49
N ASN A 159 18.60 1.14 10.83
CA ASN A 159 19.21 2.14 9.98
C ASN A 159 20.73 1.96 10.00
N GLY A 160 21.34 1.75 8.83
CA GLY A 160 22.79 1.52 8.71
C GLY A 160 23.66 2.67 9.25
N HIS A 161 23.15 3.90 9.26
CA HIS A 161 23.84 5.04 9.88
C HIS A 161 23.87 5.00 11.41
N MET A 162 23.09 4.10 12.04
CA MET A 162 23.08 3.90 13.48
C MET A 162 24.01 2.75 13.92
N ALA A 163 24.88 2.27 13.04
CA ALA A 163 25.82 1.17 13.30
C ALA A 163 26.74 1.43 14.50
N PHE A 164 27.02 2.71 14.80
CA PHE A 164 27.79 3.09 15.99
C PHE A 164 27.08 2.80 17.32
N MET A 165 25.76 2.60 17.29
CA MET A 165 24.96 2.25 18.48
C MET A 165 24.81 0.74 18.67
N LYS A 166 25.03 -0.05 17.61
CA LYS A 166 24.95 -1.52 17.63
C LYS A 166 26.00 -2.09 16.66
N GLU A 167 26.98 -2.80 17.20
CA GLU A 167 28.10 -3.35 16.44
C GLU A 167 27.67 -4.34 15.34
N ASP A 168 26.54 -5.03 15.51
CA ASP A 168 26.04 -6.07 14.60
C ASP A 168 24.97 -5.59 13.61
N CYS A 169 24.87 -4.29 13.34
CA CYS A 169 23.76 -3.71 12.55
C CYS A 169 23.67 -4.27 11.11
N ALA A 170 24.82 -4.46 10.45
CA ALA A 170 24.87 -5.00 9.09
C ALA A 170 24.47 -6.50 9.08
N ASP A 171 25.08 -7.30 9.93
CA ASP A 171 24.80 -8.73 10.05
C ASP A 171 23.34 -9.01 10.44
N HIS A 172 22.75 -8.17 11.31
CA HIS A 172 21.31 -8.24 11.63
C HIS A 172 20.42 -8.03 10.41
N ASN A 173 20.69 -6.99 9.62
CA ASN A 173 19.90 -6.71 8.43
C ASN A 173 20.06 -7.80 7.35
N ASP A 174 21.28 -8.33 7.16
CA ASP A 174 21.54 -9.41 6.21
C ASP A 174 20.77 -10.68 6.58
N LYS A 175 20.75 -11.04 7.86
CA LYS A 175 19.94 -12.17 8.36
C LYS A 175 18.45 -11.97 8.11
N LEU A 176 17.94 -10.75 8.24
CA LEU A 176 16.53 -10.46 7.93
C LEU A 176 16.24 -10.53 6.42
N VAL A 177 17.16 -10.05 5.57
CA VAL A 177 17.05 -10.21 4.12
C VAL A 177 16.99 -11.68 3.76
N ASP A 178 17.88 -12.52 4.27
CA ASP A 178 17.89 -13.96 4.03
C ASP A 178 16.59 -14.64 4.51
N LYS A 179 16.13 -14.28 5.72
CA LYS A 179 14.88 -14.80 6.31
C LYS A 179 13.66 -14.52 5.44
N TYR A 180 13.57 -13.34 4.86
CA TYR A 180 12.43 -12.89 4.07
C TYR A 180 12.66 -12.92 2.56
N PHE A 181 13.80 -13.44 2.08
CA PHE A 181 14.21 -13.45 0.67
C PHE A 181 13.11 -13.94 -0.28
N TYR A 182 12.40 -15.01 0.07
CA TYR A 182 11.33 -15.56 -0.76
C TYR A 182 10.07 -14.70 -0.85
N ARG A 183 9.94 -13.72 0.04
CA ARG A 183 8.83 -12.77 0.06
C ARG A 183 9.19 -11.43 -0.58
N ILE A 184 10.47 -11.07 -0.57
CA ILE A 184 11.01 -9.85 -1.19
C ILE A 184 11.35 -10.16 -2.65
N ARG A 185 10.33 -10.35 -3.50
CA ARG A 185 10.54 -10.77 -4.90
C ARG A 185 10.87 -9.63 -5.86
N ASN A 186 11.10 -8.46 -5.38
CA ASN A 186 11.47 -7.29 -6.18
C ASN A 186 13.01 -7.10 -6.27
N LEU A 187 13.75 -8.14 -5.96
CA LEU A 187 15.20 -8.21 -6.14
C LEU A 187 15.53 -8.88 -7.46
#